data_f40448dcacc0f5a94da81ceebaf8bd9c
#
_entry.id   f40448dcacc0f5a94da81ceebaf8bd9c
#
_cell.length_a   1.000
_cell.length_b   1.000
_cell.length_c   1.000
_cell.angle_alpha   90.00
_cell.angle_beta   90.00
_cell.angle_gamma   90.00
#
_symmetry.space_group_name_H-M   'P 1'
#
loop_
_entity.id
_entity.type
_entity.pdbx_description
1 polymer ?
#
loop_
_entity_poly.entity_id
_entity_poly.type
_entity_poly.pdbx_seq_one_letter_code
_entity_poly.pdbx_strand_id
1 'polypeptide(L)'
;MLEFIQNISLSQVRDIASRGPQPERRSAMAPAKQKTEKDYDDIPGTYVFDADRSRVGYHLNMFCMSLMKAENRKAFKDNEAKYLDERFPLLTPEQREAVLKRQYNRLLELGGNIYFTAKLGASDGHPFQHLAALMTGSTQQDYADLMLRGGRNVEGNRSRSGKYAKAGSSIVKESKSKASKGKKRRG
;
A
#
# COMPACT_ATOMS: atom_id res chain seq x y z
N MET A 1 26.83 -45.13 -8.08
CA MET A 1 25.61 -44.32 -8.06
C MET A 1 24.68 -44.69 -9.21
N LEU A 2 24.30 -45.99 -9.30
CA LEU A 2 23.50 -46.59 -10.37
C LEU A 2 22.71 -47.82 -9.88
N GLU A 3 22.08 -47.74 -8.68
CA GLU A 3 21.31 -48.89 -8.15
C GLU A 3 20.04 -48.44 -7.44
N PHE A 4 19.27 -47.49 -8.03
CA PHE A 4 17.98 -47.12 -7.42
C PHE A 4 16.80 -47.15 -8.42
N ILE A 5 16.94 -47.79 -9.57
CA ILE A 5 15.85 -47.94 -10.55
C ILE A 5 15.60 -49.42 -10.86
N GLN A 6 15.26 -50.22 -9.84
CA GLN A 6 14.68 -51.54 -10.07
C GLN A 6 13.85 -51.92 -8.84
N ASN A 7 12.57 -51.53 -8.84
CA ASN A 7 11.49 -52.24 -8.15
C ASN A 7 10.15 -51.53 -8.29
N ILE A 8 9.77 -51.17 -9.52
CA ILE A 8 8.38 -50.83 -9.81
C ILE A 8 7.76 -52.13 -10.34
N SER A 9 6.92 -52.78 -9.52
CA SER A 9 6.20 -53.98 -9.91
C SER A 9 5.25 -53.69 -11.07
N LEU A 10 5.18 -54.62 -12.04
CA LEU A 10 4.26 -54.53 -13.21
C LEU A 10 2.78 -54.35 -12.79
N SER A 11 2.41 -54.75 -11.55
CA SER A 11 1.09 -54.49 -10.98
C SER A 11 0.84 -52.98 -10.71
N GLN A 12 1.86 -52.26 -10.26
CA GLN A 12 1.74 -50.82 -10.00
C GLN A 12 1.61 -49.97 -11.29
N VAL A 13 2.22 -50.45 -12.40
CA VAL A 13 2.08 -49.78 -13.70
C VAL A 13 0.67 -49.98 -14.29
N ARG A 14 0.03 -51.11 -14.03
CA ARG A 14 -1.36 -51.36 -14.49
C ARG A 14 -2.38 -50.51 -13.75
N ASP A 15 -2.18 -50.20 -12.47
CA ASP A 15 -3.09 -49.35 -11.69
C ASP A 15 -3.05 -47.88 -12.11
N ILE A 16 -1.92 -47.41 -12.66
CA ILE A 16 -1.80 -46.03 -13.21
C ILE A 16 -2.52 -45.93 -14.55
N ALA A 17 -2.49 -46.97 -15.38
CA ALA A 17 -3.12 -46.98 -16.70
C ALA A 17 -4.65 -47.12 -16.67
N SER A 18 -5.22 -47.59 -15.56
CA SER A 18 -6.69 -47.74 -15.41
C SER A 18 -7.39 -46.50 -14.86
N ARG A 19 -6.67 -45.48 -14.39
CA ARG A 19 -7.24 -44.20 -14.00
C ARG A 19 -7.39 -43.37 -15.26
N GLY A 20 -8.59 -43.43 -15.86
CA GLY A 20 -8.97 -42.52 -16.91
C GLY A 20 -8.74 -41.05 -16.50
N PRO A 21 -8.70 -40.10 -17.46
CA PRO A 21 -8.45 -38.70 -17.15
C PRO A 21 -9.46 -38.25 -16.12
N GLN A 22 -8.95 -37.92 -14.94
CA GLN A 22 -9.75 -37.32 -13.87
C GLN A 22 -10.33 -36.03 -14.46
N PRO A 23 -11.67 -35.81 -14.36
CA PRO A 23 -12.21 -34.54 -14.75
C PRO A 23 -11.47 -33.46 -13.97
N GLU A 24 -10.77 -32.59 -14.67
CA GLU A 24 -10.14 -31.41 -14.09
C GLU A 24 -11.16 -30.81 -13.14
N ARG A 25 -10.86 -30.80 -11.85
CA ARG A 25 -11.59 -29.99 -10.88
C ARG A 25 -11.41 -28.58 -11.35
N ARG A 26 -12.30 -28.10 -12.22
CA ARG A 26 -12.48 -26.69 -12.45
C ARG A 26 -12.72 -26.11 -11.06
N SER A 27 -11.65 -25.57 -10.49
CA SER A 27 -11.72 -24.73 -9.31
C SER A 27 -12.78 -23.70 -9.67
N ALA A 28 -13.98 -23.88 -9.14
CA ALA A 28 -15.01 -22.87 -9.25
C ALA A 28 -14.35 -21.62 -8.69
N MET A 29 -14.07 -20.66 -9.59
CA MET A 29 -13.58 -19.35 -9.17
C MET A 29 -14.59 -18.87 -8.13
N ALA A 30 -14.10 -18.76 -6.88
CA ALA A 30 -14.90 -18.15 -5.82
C ALA A 30 -15.46 -16.85 -6.37
N PRO A 31 -16.77 -16.58 -6.21
CA PRO A 31 -17.38 -15.37 -6.74
C PRO A 31 -16.50 -14.18 -6.32
N ALA A 32 -16.15 -13.34 -7.28
CA ALA A 32 -15.35 -12.16 -7.03
C ALA A 32 -16.03 -11.41 -5.88
N LYS A 33 -15.34 -11.32 -4.73
CA LYS A 33 -15.86 -10.59 -3.57
C LYS A 33 -16.22 -9.21 -4.07
N GLN A 34 -17.50 -8.86 -4.04
CA GLN A 34 -17.95 -7.50 -4.32
C GLN A 34 -17.11 -6.58 -3.44
N LYS A 35 -16.46 -5.60 -4.08
CA LYS A 35 -15.66 -4.59 -3.37
C LYS A 35 -16.63 -3.83 -2.46
N THR A 36 -16.63 -4.20 -1.19
CA THR A 36 -17.44 -3.49 -0.18
C THR A 36 -16.79 -2.10 -0.03
N GLU A 37 -17.56 -1.08 -0.35
CA GLU A 37 -17.12 0.31 -0.15
C GLU A 37 -16.80 0.50 1.34
N LYS A 38 -15.60 0.97 1.62
CA LYS A 38 -15.13 1.15 2.99
C LYS A 38 -15.41 2.58 3.44
N ASP A 39 -15.69 2.74 4.71
CA ASP A 39 -16.10 4.04 5.29
C ASP A 39 -15.08 5.18 5.11
N TYR A 40 -13.83 4.84 4.75
CA TYR A 40 -12.74 5.79 4.52
C TYR A 40 -12.39 6.00 3.05
N ASP A 41 -13.04 5.29 2.11
CA ASP A 41 -12.73 5.38 0.67
C ASP A 41 -13.07 6.75 0.08
N ASP A 42 -14.00 7.48 0.71
CA ASP A 42 -14.47 8.79 0.25
C ASP A 42 -13.76 9.99 0.92
N ILE A 43 -12.75 9.74 1.78
CA ILE A 43 -11.98 10.82 2.41
C ILE A 43 -10.97 11.38 1.40
N PRO A 44 -11.08 12.67 1.00
CA PRO A 44 -10.20 13.24 -0.02
C PRO A 44 -8.73 13.21 0.37
N GLY A 45 -7.88 12.76 -0.56
CA GLY A 45 -6.42 12.74 -0.37
C GLY A 45 -5.93 11.76 0.69
N THR A 46 -6.76 10.78 1.06
CA THR A 46 -6.43 9.76 2.07
C THR A 46 -6.35 8.38 1.41
N TYR A 47 -5.21 7.70 1.60
CA TYR A 47 -4.99 6.34 1.14
C TYR A 47 -4.71 5.45 2.36
N VAL A 48 -5.76 4.79 2.88
CA VAL A 48 -5.60 3.87 4.01
C VAL A 48 -4.94 2.59 3.52
N PHE A 49 -3.80 2.24 4.11
CA PHE A 49 -3.09 1.00 3.81
C PHE A 49 -3.68 -0.15 4.62
N ASP A 50 -4.62 -0.86 4.02
CA ASP A 50 -5.31 -2.01 4.59
C ASP A 50 -4.86 -3.35 3.95
N ALA A 51 -5.51 -4.44 4.33
CA ALA A 51 -5.18 -5.78 3.84
C ALA A 51 -5.37 -5.92 2.32
N ASP A 52 -6.37 -5.26 1.73
CA ASP A 52 -6.61 -5.33 0.29
C ASP A 52 -5.52 -4.57 -0.47
N ARG A 53 -5.19 -3.36 -0.01
CA ARG A 53 -4.08 -2.58 -0.59
C ARG A 53 -2.74 -3.26 -0.39
N SER A 54 -2.50 -3.88 0.77
CA SER A 54 -1.28 -4.66 1.03
C SER A 54 -1.13 -5.80 0.03
N ARG A 55 -2.23 -6.48 -0.30
CA ARG A 55 -2.22 -7.59 -1.28
C ARG A 55 -1.92 -7.08 -2.69
N VAL A 56 -2.61 -6.02 -3.13
CA VAL A 56 -2.40 -5.43 -4.46
C VAL A 56 -1.00 -4.87 -4.61
N GLY A 57 -0.49 -4.20 -3.57
CA GLY A 57 0.81 -3.55 -3.57
C GLY A 57 1.98 -4.45 -3.14
N TYR A 58 1.78 -5.76 -2.96
CA TYR A 58 2.81 -6.63 -2.39
C TYR A 58 4.17 -6.52 -3.12
N HIS A 59 4.18 -6.70 -4.42
CA HIS A 59 5.42 -6.65 -5.21
C HIS A 59 6.05 -5.25 -5.25
N LEU A 60 5.22 -4.19 -5.29
CA LEU A 60 5.66 -2.80 -5.19
C LEU A 60 6.34 -2.54 -3.83
N ASN A 61 5.73 -3.00 -2.74
CA ASN A 61 6.29 -2.84 -1.41
C ASN A 61 7.58 -3.63 -1.22
N MET A 62 7.68 -4.85 -1.78
CA MET A 62 8.90 -5.66 -1.77
C MET A 62 10.03 -4.99 -2.57
N PHE A 63 9.72 -4.38 -3.71
CA PHE A 63 10.68 -3.57 -4.45
C PHE A 63 11.20 -2.41 -3.58
N CYS A 64 10.31 -1.60 -3.02
CA CYS A 64 10.70 -0.47 -2.17
C CYS A 64 11.54 -0.92 -0.97
N MET A 65 11.19 -2.04 -0.32
CA MET A 65 11.95 -2.62 0.79
C MET A 65 13.34 -3.09 0.35
N SER A 66 13.49 -3.59 -0.87
CA SER A 66 14.79 -4.02 -1.39
C SER A 66 15.82 -2.89 -1.41
N LEU A 67 15.36 -1.63 -1.58
CA LEU A 67 16.19 -0.43 -1.59
C LEU A 67 16.79 -0.07 -0.22
N MET A 68 16.45 -0.80 0.84
CA MET A 68 17.17 -0.68 2.13
C MET A 68 18.62 -1.14 2.03
N LYS A 69 18.94 -2.03 1.11
CA LYS A 69 20.29 -2.52 0.88
C LYS A 69 21.05 -1.62 -0.10
N ALA A 70 22.30 -1.28 0.24
CA ALA A 70 23.11 -0.38 -0.56
C ALA A 70 23.39 -0.92 -1.96
N GLU A 71 23.67 -2.21 -2.08
CA GLU A 71 23.90 -2.90 -3.36
C GLU A 71 22.68 -2.83 -4.29
N ASN A 72 21.47 -2.95 -3.73
CA ASN A 72 20.23 -2.85 -4.51
C ASN A 72 19.98 -1.42 -4.99
N ARG A 73 20.24 -0.42 -4.13
CA ARG A 73 20.17 1.00 -4.56
C ARG A 73 21.13 1.31 -5.69
N LYS A 74 22.36 0.80 -5.61
CA LYS A 74 23.35 0.98 -6.67
C LYS A 74 22.87 0.33 -7.98
N ALA A 75 22.50 -0.95 -7.92
CA ALA A 75 22.02 -1.68 -9.11
C ALA A 75 20.76 -1.03 -9.73
N PHE A 76 19.84 -0.53 -8.90
CA PHE A 76 18.67 0.21 -9.37
C PHE A 76 19.06 1.51 -10.07
N LYS A 77 19.95 2.32 -9.48
CA LYS A 77 20.40 3.57 -10.07
C LYS A 77 21.22 3.40 -11.35
N ASP A 78 21.95 2.31 -11.47
CA ASP A 78 22.72 2.01 -12.69
C ASP A 78 21.80 1.82 -13.91
N ASN A 79 20.65 1.15 -13.75
CA ASN A 79 19.61 1.04 -14.77
C ASN A 79 18.26 0.66 -14.14
N GLU A 80 17.43 1.66 -13.85
CA GLU A 80 16.15 1.49 -13.15
C GLU A 80 15.19 0.54 -13.89
N ALA A 81 15.01 0.75 -15.19
CA ALA A 81 14.09 -0.05 -15.99
C ALA A 81 14.50 -1.52 -16.02
N LYS A 82 15.77 -1.79 -16.31
CA LYS A 82 16.32 -3.14 -16.33
C LYS A 82 16.22 -3.81 -14.96
N TYR A 83 16.54 -3.09 -13.89
CA TYR A 83 16.45 -3.63 -12.52
C TYR A 83 15.03 -4.06 -12.18
N LEU A 84 14.02 -3.26 -12.54
CA LEU A 84 12.62 -3.62 -12.30
C LEU A 84 12.22 -4.85 -13.14
N ASP A 85 12.59 -4.90 -14.41
CA ASP A 85 12.21 -5.99 -15.31
C ASP A 85 12.85 -7.34 -14.89
N GLU A 86 14.10 -7.32 -14.42
CA GLU A 86 14.82 -8.53 -14.01
C GLU A 86 14.50 -8.99 -12.58
N ARG A 87 14.37 -8.05 -11.64
CA ARG A 87 14.23 -8.38 -10.22
C ARG A 87 12.79 -8.35 -9.72
N PHE A 88 11.93 -7.59 -10.38
CA PHE A 88 10.53 -7.39 -9.98
C PHE A 88 9.55 -7.51 -11.15
N PRO A 89 9.61 -8.61 -11.93
CA PRO A 89 8.79 -8.80 -13.14
C PRO A 89 7.29 -8.89 -12.84
N LEU A 90 6.90 -9.03 -11.58
CA LEU A 90 5.50 -9.10 -11.15
C LEU A 90 4.90 -7.73 -10.79
N LEU A 91 5.65 -6.64 -10.99
CA LEU A 91 5.06 -5.30 -10.94
C LEU A 91 4.08 -5.12 -12.08
N THR A 92 2.92 -4.53 -11.80
CA THR A 92 2.02 -4.15 -12.90
C THR A 92 2.64 -3.03 -13.74
N PRO A 93 2.24 -2.88 -15.01
CA PRO A 93 2.75 -1.80 -15.86
C PRO A 93 2.57 -0.42 -15.21
N GLU A 94 1.43 -0.19 -14.54
CA GLU A 94 1.13 1.06 -13.86
C GLU A 94 2.04 1.27 -12.63
N GLN A 95 2.32 0.21 -11.86
CA GLN A 95 3.24 0.27 -10.71
C GLN A 95 4.67 0.59 -11.20
N ARG A 96 5.09 -0.08 -12.26
CA ARG A 96 6.41 0.15 -12.88
C ARG A 96 6.56 1.58 -13.38
N GLU A 97 5.57 2.08 -14.11
CA GLU A 97 5.54 3.46 -14.60
C GLU A 97 5.58 4.48 -13.45
N ALA A 98 4.75 4.26 -12.41
CA ALA A 98 4.71 5.14 -11.26
C ALA A 98 6.04 5.19 -10.49
N VAL A 99 6.78 4.07 -10.43
CA VAL A 99 8.13 4.02 -9.86
C VAL A 99 9.09 4.86 -10.70
N LEU A 100 9.16 4.63 -12.01
CA LEU A 100 10.09 5.31 -12.92
C LEU A 100 9.83 6.82 -12.98
N LYS A 101 8.57 7.23 -12.90
CA LYS A 101 8.15 8.65 -12.92
C LYS A 101 8.07 9.29 -11.54
N ARG A 102 8.41 8.56 -10.45
CA ARG A 102 8.35 9.08 -9.07
C ARG A 102 6.98 9.64 -8.70
N GLN A 103 5.91 9.00 -9.17
CA GLN A 103 4.53 9.42 -8.91
C GLN A 103 4.06 8.91 -7.54
N TYR A 104 4.53 9.52 -6.45
CA TYR A 104 4.34 9.01 -5.08
C TYR A 104 2.87 8.83 -4.71
N ASN A 105 1.99 9.76 -5.04
CA ASN A 105 0.54 9.61 -4.80
C ASN A 105 -0.02 8.40 -5.56
N ARG A 106 0.41 8.22 -6.82
CA ARG A 106 0.00 7.06 -7.62
C ARG A 106 0.51 5.74 -7.04
N LEU A 107 1.72 5.73 -6.48
CA LEU A 107 2.24 4.54 -5.78
C LEU A 107 1.35 4.15 -4.59
N LEU A 108 0.83 5.14 -3.82
CA LEU A 108 -0.10 4.86 -2.72
C LEU A 108 -1.45 4.31 -3.25
N GLU A 109 -1.97 4.85 -4.34
CA GLU A 109 -3.18 4.35 -5.00
C GLU A 109 -3.02 2.90 -5.47
N LEU A 110 -1.84 2.54 -5.96
CA LEU A 110 -1.50 1.21 -6.45
C LEU A 110 -1.09 0.23 -5.33
N GLY A 111 -1.35 0.56 -4.07
CA GLY A 111 -1.14 -0.31 -2.92
C GLY A 111 0.21 -0.15 -2.24
N GLY A 112 0.96 0.92 -2.57
CA GLY A 112 2.19 1.26 -1.86
C GLY A 112 1.94 1.67 -0.42
N ASN A 113 2.79 1.20 0.50
CA ASN A 113 2.84 1.72 1.86
C ASN A 113 3.71 2.97 1.90
N ILE A 114 3.28 4.02 2.59
CA ILE A 114 4.00 5.30 2.64
C ILE A 114 5.45 5.16 3.17
N TYR A 115 5.67 4.31 4.18
CA TYR A 115 7.01 4.08 4.73
C TYR A 115 7.92 3.30 3.79
N PHE A 116 7.34 2.44 2.95
CA PHE A 116 8.10 1.67 1.97
C PHE A 116 8.39 2.52 0.73
N THR A 117 7.40 3.24 0.21
CA THR A 117 7.59 4.14 -0.94
C THR A 117 8.58 5.28 -0.63
N ALA A 118 8.69 5.69 0.65
CA ALA A 118 9.70 6.64 1.08
C ALA A 118 11.14 6.14 0.89
N LYS A 119 11.37 4.80 0.81
CA LYS A 119 12.71 4.25 0.51
C LYS A 119 13.15 4.56 -0.92
N LEU A 120 12.20 4.65 -1.85
CA LEU A 120 12.48 5.10 -3.21
C LEU A 120 12.99 6.56 -3.20
N GLY A 121 12.28 7.47 -2.52
CA GLY A 121 12.75 8.85 -2.40
C GLY A 121 14.08 9.00 -1.67
N ALA A 122 14.28 8.22 -0.60
CA ALA A 122 15.56 8.19 0.11
C ALA A 122 16.70 7.69 -0.78
N SER A 123 16.45 6.75 -1.71
CA SER A 123 17.43 6.32 -2.70
C SER A 123 17.83 7.44 -3.67
N ASP A 124 16.95 8.39 -3.90
CA ASP A 124 17.20 9.60 -4.71
C ASP A 124 17.85 10.73 -3.90
N GLY A 125 18.06 10.53 -2.60
CA GLY A 125 18.66 11.52 -1.70
C GLY A 125 17.65 12.52 -1.11
N HIS A 126 16.34 12.26 -1.28
CA HIS A 126 15.30 13.15 -0.75
C HIS A 126 14.89 12.79 0.68
N PRO A 127 14.83 13.74 1.61
CA PRO A 127 14.26 13.52 2.93
C PRO A 127 12.75 13.31 2.85
N PHE A 128 12.18 12.61 3.84
CA PHE A 128 10.73 12.34 3.87
C PHE A 128 9.89 13.62 3.80
N GLN A 129 10.34 14.70 4.41
CA GLN A 129 9.66 16.01 4.36
C GLN A 129 9.51 16.54 2.93
N HIS A 130 10.54 16.35 2.08
CA HIS A 130 10.48 16.71 0.66
C HIS A 130 9.41 15.88 -0.08
N LEU A 131 9.37 14.57 0.18
CA LEU A 131 8.36 13.69 -0.41
C LEU A 131 6.93 14.08 0.00
N ALA A 132 6.74 14.38 1.27
CA ALA A 132 5.45 14.84 1.79
C ALA A 132 5.02 16.16 1.15
N ALA A 133 5.96 17.08 0.93
CA ALA A 133 5.71 18.32 0.21
C ALA A 133 5.27 18.06 -1.24
N LEU A 134 5.99 17.19 -1.98
CA LEU A 134 5.61 16.78 -3.34
C LEU A 134 4.21 16.17 -3.38
N MET A 135 3.89 15.28 -2.44
CA MET A 135 2.57 14.63 -2.36
C MET A 135 1.44 15.61 -2.08
N THR A 136 1.72 16.71 -1.40
CA THR A 136 0.73 17.76 -1.07
C THR A 136 0.71 18.90 -2.08
N GLY A 137 1.59 18.86 -3.10
CA GLY A 137 1.70 19.92 -4.10
C GLY A 137 2.26 21.24 -3.55
N SER A 138 3.09 21.17 -2.50
CA SER A 138 3.70 22.32 -1.83
C SER A 138 5.22 22.28 -1.95
N THR A 139 5.89 23.41 -1.65
CA THR A 139 7.34 23.41 -1.47
C THR A 139 7.70 22.76 -0.13
N GLN A 140 8.94 22.29 0.01
CA GLN A 140 9.40 21.71 1.27
C GLN A 140 9.31 22.72 2.43
N GLN A 141 9.58 24.00 2.16
CA GLN A 141 9.49 25.05 3.18
C GLN A 141 8.05 25.30 3.60
N ASP A 142 7.12 25.44 2.64
CA ASP A 142 5.70 25.64 2.94
C ASP A 142 5.12 24.47 3.74
N TYR A 143 5.55 23.24 3.40
CA TYR A 143 5.16 22.05 4.16
C TYR A 143 5.70 22.10 5.58
N ALA A 144 6.96 22.49 5.78
CA ALA A 144 7.56 22.63 7.11
C ALA A 144 6.81 23.66 7.95
N ASP A 145 6.53 24.83 7.36
CA ASP A 145 5.82 25.91 8.04
C ASP A 145 4.37 25.53 8.37
N LEU A 146 3.72 24.76 7.49
CA LEU A 146 2.39 24.20 7.75
C LEU A 146 2.42 23.25 8.93
N MET A 147 3.42 22.37 9.02
CA MET A 147 3.56 21.42 10.14
C MET A 147 3.84 22.13 11.47
N LEU A 148 4.69 23.16 11.47
CA LEU A 148 4.98 23.96 12.65
C LEU A 148 3.72 24.71 13.17
N ARG A 149 2.80 25.07 12.27
CA ARG A 149 1.51 25.69 12.63
C ARG A 149 0.43 24.71 13.02
N GLY A 150 0.74 23.43 13.17
CA GLY A 150 -0.19 22.38 13.59
C GLY A 150 -0.84 21.57 12.46
N GLY A 151 -0.33 21.70 11.21
CA GLY A 151 -0.79 20.93 10.08
C GLY A 151 -2.09 21.47 9.44
N ARG A 152 -2.71 20.63 8.62
CA ARG A 152 -3.97 20.97 7.94
C ARG A 152 -5.16 20.89 8.91
N ASN A 153 -6.16 21.73 8.67
CA ASN A 153 -7.40 21.65 9.41
C ASN A 153 -8.06 20.27 9.15
N VAL A 154 -8.42 19.59 10.24
CA VAL A 154 -9.07 18.27 10.21
C VAL A 154 -10.42 18.28 9.47
N GLU A 155 -11.10 19.43 9.40
CA GLU A 155 -12.37 19.57 8.67
C GLU A 155 -12.24 19.30 7.17
N GLY A 156 -11.07 19.58 6.57
CA GLY A 156 -10.77 19.31 5.14
C GLY A 156 -10.55 17.84 4.81
N ASN A 157 -10.37 16.98 5.82
CA ASN A 157 -10.08 15.56 5.68
C ASN A 157 -11.26 14.67 6.10
N ARG A 158 -12.48 15.18 6.05
CA ARG A 158 -13.68 14.42 6.42
C ARG A 158 -14.27 13.71 5.22
N SER A 159 -14.93 12.57 5.50
CA SER A 159 -15.71 11.83 4.53
C SER A 159 -16.74 12.72 3.82
N ARG A 160 -16.83 12.61 2.50
CA ARG A 160 -17.83 13.34 1.69
C ARG A 160 -19.25 12.87 1.97
N SER A 161 -19.42 11.59 2.32
CA SER A 161 -20.73 11.01 2.67
C SER A 161 -21.30 11.55 4.00
N GLY A 162 -20.48 12.26 4.79
CA GLY A 162 -20.88 12.82 6.06
C GLY A 162 -21.10 11.80 7.19
N LYS A 163 -20.81 10.52 6.96
CA LYS A 163 -20.96 9.47 7.99
C LYS A 163 -20.20 9.78 9.26
N TYR A 164 -19.02 10.40 9.14
CA TYR A 164 -18.18 10.81 10.28
C TYR A 164 -18.37 12.26 10.72
N ALA A 165 -19.07 13.09 9.96
CA ALA A 165 -19.34 14.49 10.34
C ALA A 165 -20.17 14.60 11.63
N LYS A 166 -21.03 13.61 11.89
CA LYS A 166 -21.91 13.60 13.10
C LYS A 166 -21.17 13.14 14.36
N ALA A 167 -20.20 12.24 14.28
CA ALA A 167 -19.48 11.74 15.46
C ALA A 167 -18.54 12.80 16.06
N GLY A 168 -17.89 13.63 15.24
CA GLY A 168 -16.99 14.70 15.70
C GLY A 168 -17.73 15.90 16.31
N SER A 169 -18.97 16.16 15.92
CA SER A 169 -19.75 17.28 16.45
C SER A 169 -20.25 17.07 17.88
N SER A 170 -20.43 15.81 18.30
CA SER A 170 -20.85 15.49 19.69
C SER A 170 -19.71 15.65 20.69
N ILE A 171 -18.49 15.26 20.32
CA ILE A 171 -17.30 15.37 21.20
C ILE A 171 -16.93 16.85 21.45
N VAL A 172 -17.00 17.68 20.41
CA VAL A 172 -16.71 19.12 20.53
C VAL A 172 -17.78 19.86 21.33
N LYS A 173 -19.06 19.44 21.27
CA LYS A 173 -20.13 20.01 22.06
C LYS A 173 -19.98 19.66 23.56
N GLU A 174 -19.55 18.44 23.86
CA GLU A 174 -19.35 18.00 25.26
C GLU A 174 -18.16 18.69 25.94
N SER A 175 -17.08 18.94 25.21
CA SER A 175 -15.93 19.69 25.73
C SER A 175 -16.26 21.18 25.99
N LYS A 176 -17.05 21.81 25.10
CA LYS A 176 -17.51 23.21 25.30
C LYS A 176 -18.52 23.33 26.46
N SER A 177 -19.37 22.34 26.70
CA SER A 177 -20.31 22.34 27.81
C SER A 177 -19.63 22.16 29.17
N LYS A 178 -18.54 21.37 29.22
CA LYS A 178 -17.74 21.21 30.46
C LYS A 178 -16.89 22.44 30.76
N ALA A 179 -16.37 23.14 29.74
CA ALA A 179 -15.60 24.37 29.92
C ALA A 179 -16.47 25.55 30.41
N SER A 180 -17.74 25.64 29.98
CA SER A 180 -18.66 26.71 30.40
C SER A 180 -19.19 26.51 31.85
N LYS A 181 -19.34 25.25 32.29
CA LYS A 181 -19.76 24.95 33.68
C LYS A 181 -18.63 25.14 34.70
N GLY A 182 -17.37 25.04 34.30
CA GLY A 182 -16.22 25.28 35.18
C GLY A 182 -16.00 26.76 35.51
N LYS A 183 -16.46 27.68 34.67
CA LYS A 183 -16.26 29.13 34.85
C LYS A 183 -17.31 29.79 35.75
N LYS A 184 -18.45 29.12 36.08
CA LYS A 184 -19.53 29.63 36.92
C LYS A 184 -19.38 29.28 38.41
N ARG A 185 -18.34 28.56 38.83
CA ARG A 185 -18.10 28.14 40.21
C ARG A 185 -16.93 28.85 40.92
N ARG A 186 -16.36 29.87 40.31
CA ARG A 186 -15.32 30.73 40.93
C ARG A 186 -15.70 32.21 40.77
N GLY A 187 -16.80 32.56 41.34
CA GLY A 187 -17.22 33.91 41.58
C GLY A 187 -17.84 33.99 42.96
#